data_c35f073dbe0fd18997c6a1f7ba01577c
#
_entry.id   c35f073dbe0fd18997c6a1f7ba01577c
#
_cell.length_a   1.000
_cell.length_b   1.000
_cell.length_c   1.000
_cell.angle_alpha   90.00
_cell.angle_beta   90.00
_cell.angle_gamma   90.00
#
_symmetry.space_group_name_H-M   'P 1'
#
loop_
_entity.id
_entity.type
_entity.pdbx_description
1 polymer ?
#
loop_
_entity_poly.entity_id
_entity_poly.type
_entity_poly.pdbx_seq_one_letter_code
_entity_poly.pdbx_strand_id
1 'polypeptide(L)'
;HYFTALCYEKIKLGLSNAKIKDSDRLVNWARLVKSDTEISYMKSAAKISEIGMKTAYEVINPGVRQCDAVGEIQKALFYGTPKFGGEYASIATLLPTGKGTSASHLTASEDKFVEGEATIIELSGVYKRYHAPMARTVLLGKPDQLKIDTMKKTIEALQAGIDSTKPGNTVD
;
A
#
# COMPACT_ATOMS: atom_id res chain seq x y z
N HIS A 1 -10.71 13.66 -6.89
CA HIS A 1 -9.68 14.73 -7.03
C HIS A 1 -9.51 15.17 -8.48
N TYR A 2 -9.75 14.34 -9.46
CA TYR A 2 -9.53 14.62 -10.88
C TYR A 2 -10.78 15.12 -11.61
N PHE A 3 -11.95 14.99 -11.00
CA PHE A 3 -13.22 15.49 -11.52
C PHE A 3 -13.84 16.46 -10.50
N THR A 4 -13.73 17.75 -10.80
CA THR A 4 -14.14 18.82 -9.88
C THR A 4 -15.63 19.16 -10.07
N ALA A 5 -16.24 19.84 -9.09
CA ALA A 5 -17.58 20.39 -9.22
C ALA A 5 -17.73 21.29 -10.46
N LEU A 6 -16.70 22.08 -10.77
CA LEU A 6 -16.67 22.91 -11.98
C LEU A 6 -16.77 22.08 -13.27
N CYS A 7 -16.08 20.91 -13.31
CA CYS A 7 -16.19 20.00 -14.46
C CYS A 7 -17.60 19.45 -14.59
N TYR A 8 -18.22 19.06 -13.48
CA TYR A 8 -19.62 18.60 -13.45
C TYR A 8 -20.57 19.67 -13.99
N GLU A 9 -20.47 20.90 -13.50
CA GLU A 9 -21.31 22.02 -13.95
C GLU A 9 -21.15 22.31 -15.45
N LYS A 10 -19.90 22.33 -15.94
CA LYS A 10 -19.64 22.52 -17.37
C LYS A 10 -20.24 21.42 -18.25
N ILE A 11 -20.12 20.14 -17.82
CA ILE A 11 -20.72 19.02 -18.54
C ILE A 11 -22.24 19.14 -18.53
N LYS A 12 -22.84 19.46 -17.39
CA LYS A 12 -24.29 19.66 -17.26
C LYS A 12 -24.83 20.76 -18.17
N LEU A 13 -24.11 21.88 -18.24
CA LEU A 13 -24.47 22.98 -19.13
C LEU A 13 -24.25 22.64 -20.61
N GLY A 14 -23.15 21.99 -20.96
CA GLY A 14 -22.80 21.66 -22.33
C GLY A 14 -23.63 20.50 -22.93
N LEU A 15 -24.19 19.64 -22.09
CA LEU A 15 -25.01 18.48 -22.48
C LEU A 15 -26.48 18.70 -22.05
N SER A 16 -27.07 19.82 -22.47
CA SER A 16 -28.44 20.21 -22.08
C SER A 16 -29.53 19.16 -22.39
N ASN A 17 -29.31 18.32 -23.41
CA ASN A 17 -30.24 17.27 -23.83
C ASN A 17 -29.92 15.91 -23.20
N ALA A 18 -28.89 15.80 -22.34
CA ALA A 18 -28.51 14.56 -21.68
C ALA A 18 -28.99 14.54 -20.23
N LYS A 19 -29.47 13.37 -19.77
CA LYS A 19 -29.76 13.14 -18.36
C LYS A 19 -28.53 12.64 -17.66
N ILE A 20 -27.90 13.49 -16.86
CA ILE A 20 -26.75 13.11 -16.04
C ILE A 20 -27.27 12.43 -14.77
N LYS A 21 -26.76 11.25 -14.46
CA LYS A 21 -27.07 10.48 -13.25
C LYS A 21 -25.79 10.09 -12.53
N ASP A 22 -25.86 9.96 -11.23
CA ASP A 22 -24.82 9.28 -10.46
C ASP A 22 -24.76 7.81 -10.92
N SER A 23 -23.56 7.31 -11.14
CA SER A 23 -23.31 5.92 -11.55
C SER A 23 -23.40 4.92 -10.39
N ASP A 24 -23.54 5.39 -9.17
CA ASP A 24 -23.60 4.57 -7.95
C ASP A 24 -22.49 3.50 -7.91
N ARG A 25 -21.25 3.96 -8.10
CA ARG A 25 -20.06 3.11 -8.09
C ARG A 25 -20.06 1.98 -9.14
N LEU A 26 -20.78 2.13 -10.24
CA LEU A 26 -20.89 1.11 -11.31
C LEU A 26 -19.55 0.49 -11.69
N VAL A 27 -18.50 1.32 -11.86
CA VAL A 27 -17.15 0.86 -12.21
C VAL A 27 -16.54 0.03 -11.07
N ASN A 28 -16.78 0.40 -9.82
CA ASN A 28 -16.29 -0.36 -8.67
C ASN A 28 -16.94 -1.75 -8.64
N TRP A 29 -18.25 -1.83 -8.88
CA TRP A 29 -18.96 -3.10 -8.95
C TRP A 29 -18.46 -3.98 -10.10
N ALA A 30 -18.24 -3.42 -11.28
CA ALA A 30 -17.68 -4.15 -12.42
C ALA A 30 -16.26 -4.69 -12.15
N ARG A 31 -15.47 -3.99 -11.31
CA ARG A 31 -14.11 -4.37 -10.95
C ARG A 31 -14.03 -5.31 -9.75
N LEU A 32 -15.13 -5.60 -9.07
CA LEU A 32 -15.12 -6.37 -7.83
C LEU A 32 -14.65 -7.81 -8.05
N VAL A 33 -15.21 -8.49 -9.05
CA VAL A 33 -14.84 -9.85 -9.43
C VAL A 33 -13.79 -9.79 -10.54
N LYS A 34 -12.64 -10.41 -10.31
CA LYS A 34 -11.50 -10.42 -11.23
C LYS A 34 -11.55 -11.64 -12.14
N SER A 35 -11.23 -11.44 -13.40
CA SER A 35 -10.96 -12.52 -14.35
C SER A 35 -9.62 -13.21 -14.04
N ASP A 36 -9.38 -14.38 -14.61
CA ASP A 36 -8.11 -15.12 -14.46
C ASP A 36 -6.90 -14.30 -14.92
N THR A 37 -7.07 -13.50 -15.99
CA THR A 37 -6.03 -12.60 -16.48
C THR A 37 -5.70 -11.51 -15.46
N GLU A 38 -6.71 -10.87 -14.87
CA GLU A 38 -6.53 -9.86 -13.82
C GLU A 38 -5.85 -10.46 -12.58
N ILE A 39 -6.25 -11.66 -12.18
CA ILE A 39 -5.59 -12.40 -11.09
C ILE A 39 -4.11 -12.67 -11.43
N SER A 40 -3.77 -12.99 -12.67
CA SER A 40 -2.38 -13.17 -13.08
C SER A 40 -1.55 -11.88 -12.94
N TYR A 41 -2.14 -10.73 -13.26
CA TYR A 41 -1.51 -9.41 -13.07
C TYR A 41 -1.34 -9.08 -11.59
N MET A 42 -2.33 -9.35 -10.76
CA MET A 42 -2.23 -9.17 -9.31
C MET A 42 -1.13 -10.05 -8.70
N LYS A 43 -0.99 -11.30 -9.14
CA LYS A 43 0.11 -12.17 -8.72
C LYS A 43 1.47 -11.64 -9.14
N SER A 44 1.57 -11.03 -10.32
CA SER A 44 2.80 -10.38 -10.78
C SER A 44 3.11 -9.12 -9.95
N ALA A 45 2.11 -8.30 -9.65
CA ALA A 45 2.24 -7.16 -8.76
C ALA A 45 2.69 -7.59 -7.35
N ALA A 46 2.16 -8.70 -6.81
CA ALA A 46 2.56 -9.23 -5.51
C ALA A 46 4.05 -9.63 -5.46
N LYS A 47 4.59 -10.19 -6.55
CA LYS A 47 6.04 -10.48 -6.64
C LYS A 47 6.89 -9.21 -6.61
N ILE A 48 6.41 -8.13 -7.23
CA ILE A 48 7.09 -6.82 -7.15
C ILE A 48 7.03 -6.28 -5.71
N SER A 49 5.87 -6.38 -5.04
CA SER A 49 5.75 -5.98 -3.62
C SER A 49 6.71 -6.76 -2.72
N GLU A 50 6.85 -8.06 -2.96
CA GLU A 50 7.78 -8.91 -2.22
C GLU A 50 9.24 -8.42 -2.38
N ILE A 51 9.66 -8.04 -3.59
CA ILE A 51 10.99 -7.49 -3.84
C ILE A 51 11.16 -6.16 -3.11
N GLY A 52 10.19 -5.24 -3.21
CA GLY A 52 10.24 -3.98 -2.50
C GLY A 52 10.32 -4.16 -0.98
N MET A 53 9.59 -5.13 -0.42
CA MET A 53 9.60 -5.42 1.02
C MET A 53 10.94 -6.05 1.46
N LYS A 54 11.53 -6.94 0.67
CA LYS A 54 12.88 -7.47 0.94
C LYS A 54 13.91 -6.36 0.95
N THR A 55 13.88 -5.47 -0.05
CA THR A 55 14.76 -4.29 -0.08
C THR A 55 14.55 -3.43 1.17
N ALA A 56 13.29 -3.21 1.59
CA ALA A 56 13.01 -2.45 2.80
C ALA A 56 13.71 -3.05 4.04
N TYR A 57 13.67 -4.37 4.21
CA TYR A 57 14.35 -5.03 5.32
C TYR A 57 15.89 -4.89 5.27
N GLU A 58 16.45 -4.74 4.09
CA GLU A 58 17.90 -4.58 3.90
C GLU A 58 18.37 -3.14 4.18
N VAL A 59 17.56 -2.14 3.80
CA VAL A 59 17.97 -0.74 3.84
C VAL A 59 17.54 0.00 5.10
N ILE A 60 16.52 -0.49 5.82
CA ILE A 60 16.05 0.12 7.07
C ILE A 60 16.97 -0.28 8.21
N ASN A 61 17.95 0.56 8.50
CA ASN A 61 18.95 0.33 9.55
C ASN A 61 19.17 1.60 10.38
N PRO A 62 19.54 1.48 11.67
CA PRO A 62 19.86 2.63 12.50
C PRO A 62 20.91 3.53 11.83
N GLY A 63 20.66 4.84 11.85
CA GLY A 63 21.55 5.86 11.28
C GLY A 63 21.33 6.15 9.78
N VAL A 64 20.61 5.31 9.04
CA VAL A 64 20.20 5.59 7.65
C VAL A 64 19.05 6.60 7.65
N ARG A 65 19.02 7.53 6.69
CA ARG A 65 17.91 8.48 6.54
C ARG A 65 16.71 7.76 5.90
N GLN A 66 15.51 8.10 6.36
CA GLN A 66 14.28 7.49 5.84
C GLN A 66 14.10 7.72 4.33
N CYS A 67 14.41 8.92 3.84
CA CYS A 67 14.31 9.25 2.42
C CYS A 67 15.28 8.42 1.54
N ASP A 68 16.47 8.09 2.04
CA ASP A 68 17.43 7.25 1.31
C ASP A 68 16.89 5.81 1.19
N ALA A 69 16.34 5.28 2.29
CA ALA A 69 15.72 3.96 2.28
C ALA A 69 14.54 3.88 1.31
N VAL A 70 13.65 4.90 1.32
CA VAL A 70 12.52 4.96 0.36
C VAL A 70 13.01 5.04 -1.07
N GLY A 71 14.11 5.77 -1.35
CA GLY A 71 14.72 5.83 -2.67
C GLY A 71 15.09 4.44 -3.20
N GLU A 72 15.75 3.61 -2.38
CA GLU A 72 16.12 2.24 -2.78
C GLU A 72 14.89 1.32 -2.91
N ILE A 73 13.91 1.45 -2.00
CA ILE A 73 12.64 0.70 -2.09
C ILE A 73 11.90 1.04 -3.40
N GLN A 74 11.77 2.32 -3.73
CA GLN A 74 11.10 2.76 -4.95
C GLN A 74 11.82 2.26 -6.19
N LYS A 75 13.14 2.35 -6.22
CA LYS A 75 13.98 1.79 -7.28
C LYS A 75 13.70 0.29 -7.47
N ALA A 76 13.68 -0.49 -6.39
CA ALA A 76 13.39 -1.92 -6.44
C ALA A 76 11.98 -2.21 -6.97
N LEU A 77 10.98 -1.44 -6.56
CA LEU A 77 9.60 -1.55 -7.05
C LEU A 77 9.50 -1.28 -8.56
N PHE A 78 10.24 -0.30 -9.09
CA PHE A 78 10.27 -0.03 -10.54
C PHE A 78 11.06 -1.06 -11.33
N TYR A 79 12.19 -1.52 -10.82
CA TYR A 79 12.95 -2.60 -11.47
C TYR A 79 12.13 -3.90 -11.55
N GLY A 80 11.36 -4.19 -10.52
CA GLY A 80 10.54 -5.39 -10.48
C GLY A 80 11.34 -6.67 -10.53
N THR A 81 11.00 -7.57 -11.43
CA THR A 81 11.65 -8.89 -11.62
C THR A 81 12.48 -8.91 -12.91
N PRO A 82 13.36 -9.91 -13.12
CA PRO A 82 14.04 -10.09 -14.40
C PRO A 82 13.10 -10.29 -15.60
N LYS A 83 11.86 -10.68 -15.37
CA LYS A 83 10.87 -10.97 -16.43
C LYS A 83 9.94 -9.80 -16.72
N PHE A 84 9.69 -8.93 -15.75
CA PHE A 84 8.79 -7.78 -15.89
C PHE A 84 9.12 -6.69 -14.88
N GLY A 85 9.09 -5.46 -15.33
CA GLY A 85 9.23 -4.28 -14.48
C GLY A 85 7.96 -3.92 -13.73
N GLY A 86 8.12 -3.05 -12.74
CA GLY A 86 7.00 -2.44 -12.02
C GLY A 86 6.58 -1.11 -12.63
N GLU A 87 5.44 -0.63 -12.18
CA GLU A 87 4.88 0.69 -12.51
C GLU A 87 4.72 1.51 -11.23
N TYR A 88 4.46 2.82 -11.37
CA TYR A 88 4.21 3.67 -10.20
C TYR A 88 2.90 3.26 -9.47
N ALA A 89 2.96 3.27 -8.15
CA ALA A 89 1.81 3.01 -7.31
C ALA A 89 0.91 4.25 -7.15
N SER A 90 -0.35 4.03 -6.77
CA SER A 90 -1.30 5.12 -6.51
C SER A 90 -0.95 5.93 -5.27
N ILE A 91 -0.21 5.33 -4.33
CA ILE A 91 0.32 5.96 -3.12
C ILE A 91 1.83 5.72 -3.09
N ALA A 92 2.60 6.73 -2.70
CA ALA A 92 4.02 6.58 -2.44
C ALA A 92 4.25 5.58 -1.28
N THR A 93 5.45 5.01 -1.20
CA THR A 93 5.82 4.20 -0.04
C THR A 93 5.70 5.02 1.25
N LEU A 94 4.88 4.53 2.18
CA LEU A 94 4.66 5.16 3.48
C LEU A 94 5.62 4.52 4.48
N LEU A 95 6.20 5.37 5.35
CA LEU A 95 7.25 4.95 6.25
C LEU A 95 7.20 5.67 7.61
N PRO A 96 6.03 5.67 8.31
CA PRO A 96 5.98 6.24 9.65
C PRO A 96 6.94 5.51 10.59
N THR A 97 7.79 6.28 11.26
CA THR A 97 8.89 5.78 12.09
C THR A 97 8.85 6.41 13.48
N GLY A 98 9.19 5.66 14.52
CA GLY A 98 9.25 6.12 15.89
C GLY A 98 7.93 6.74 16.36
N LYS A 99 7.96 7.98 16.83
CA LYS A 99 6.75 8.72 17.24
C LYS A 99 5.74 8.90 16.09
N GLY A 100 6.22 8.91 14.84
CA GLY A 100 5.38 9.02 13.66
C GLY A 100 4.44 7.82 13.46
N THR A 101 4.71 6.67 14.07
CA THR A 101 3.82 5.49 13.99
C THR A 101 2.46 5.71 14.66
N SER A 102 2.29 6.78 15.43
CA SER A 102 0.99 7.18 16.00
C SER A 102 0.04 7.82 14.98
N ALA A 103 0.55 8.21 13.83
CA ALA A 103 -0.23 8.75 12.72
C ALA A 103 -0.11 7.84 11.51
N SER A 104 -1.25 7.51 10.91
CA SER A 104 -1.28 6.70 9.70
C SER A 104 -0.80 7.50 8.48
N HIS A 105 -0.23 6.80 7.51
CA HIS A 105 0.09 7.31 6.17
C HIS A 105 1.11 8.45 6.13
N LEU A 106 2.04 8.50 7.07
CA LEU A 106 3.17 9.43 6.98
C LEU A 106 4.19 8.92 5.95
N THR A 107 4.69 9.87 5.17
CA THR A 107 5.80 9.63 4.24
C THR A 107 7.13 9.68 4.96
N ALA A 108 8.18 9.22 4.31
CA ALA A 108 9.54 9.33 4.81
C ALA A 108 10.00 10.81 4.93
N SER A 109 10.81 11.08 5.92
CA SER A 109 11.51 12.34 6.14
C SER A 109 13.02 12.21 5.92
N GLU A 110 13.76 13.26 6.19
CA GLU A 110 15.23 13.24 6.27
C GLU A 110 15.78 12.70 7.61
N ASP A 111 14.87 12.41 8.56
CA ASP A 111 15.28 11.86 9.85
C ASP A 111 15.90 10.48 9.68
N LYS A 112 16.76 10.13 10.62
CA LYS A 112 17.43 8.83 10.65
C LYS A 112 16.61 7.83 11.44
N PHE A 113 16.70 6.56 11.03
CA PHE A 113 16.18 5.48 11.85
C PHE A 113 16.97 5.36 13.16
N VAL A 114 16.26 5.10 14.25
CA VAL A 114 16.83 5.00 15.60
C VAL A 114 16.62 3.59 16.15
N GLU A 115 17.64 3.08 16.84
CA GLU A 115 17.53 1.79 17.53
C GLU A 115 16.47 1.82 18.62
N GLY A 116 15.70 0.74 18.74
CA GLY A 116 14.58 0.62 19.69
C GLY A 116 13.24 1.17 19.16
N GLU A 117 13.23 1.82 17.99
CA GLU A 117 12.01 2.33 17.37
C GLU A 117 11.38 1.35 16.38
N ALA A 118 10.08 1.50 16.20
CA ALA A 118 9.32 0.79 15.19
C ALA A 118 9.23 1.63 13.90
N THR A 119 9.23 0.95 12.75
CA THR A 119 8.92 1.53 11.45
C THR A 119 7.82 0.71 10.81
N ILE A 120 6.73 1.34 10.41
CA ILE A 120 5.68 0.71 9.61
C ILE A 120 6.01 0.97 8.13
N ILE A 121 6.08 -0.08 7.35
CA ILE A 121 6.36 -0.03 5.92
C ILE A 121 5.06 -0.36 5.20
N GLU A 122 4.55 0.56 4.38
CA GLU A 122 3.44 0.29 3.49
C GLU A 122 3.86 0.64 2.06
N LEU A 123 3.81 -0.36 1.20
CA LEU A 123 4.21 -0.24 -0.21
C LEU A 123 3.30 -1.07 -1.11
N SER A 124 3.35 -0.82 -2.40
CA SER A 124 2.63 -1.63 -3.39
C SER A 124 3.46 -1.82 -4.64
N GLY A 125 3.66 -3.07 -5.03
CA GLY A 125 4.04 -3.41 -6.39
C GLY A 125 2.85 -3.19 -7.32
N VAL A 126 3.14 -2.81 -8.56
CA VAL A 126 2.13 -2.54 -9.58
C VAL A 126 2.56 -3.20 -10.90
N TYR A 127 1.64 -3.94 -11.51
CA TYR A 127 1.84 -4.53 -12.82
C TYR A 127 0.57 -4.39 -13.66
N LYS A 128 0.68 -3.78 -14.84
CA LYS A 128 -0.48 -3.51 -15.71
C LYS A 128 -1.62 -2.78 -14.98
N ARG A 129 -1.25 -1.83 -14.11
CA ARG A 129 -2.13 -1.04 -13.24
C ARG A 129 -2.87 -1.84 -12.16
N TYR A 130 -2.57 -3.13 -11.97
CA TYR A 130 -3.05 -3.91 -10.84
C TYR A 130 -2.05 -3.81 -9.67
N HIS A 131 -2.56 -3.55 -8.49
CA HIS A 131 -1.81 -3.30 -7.28
C HIS A 131 -1.85 -4.52 -6.36
N ALA A 132 -0.77 -4.73 -5.62
CA ALA A 132 -0.71 -5.70 -4.53
C ALA A 132 -0.10 -5.02 -3.29
N PRO A 133 -0.89 -4.26 -2.53
CA PRO A 133 -0.39 -3.55 -1.35
C PRO A 133 0.07 -4.52 -0.28
N MET A 134 1.11 -4.13 0.46
CA MET A 134 1.67 -4.89 1.57
C MET A 134 2.12 -3.94 2.67
N ALA A 135 1.74 -4.25 3.90
CA ALA A 135 2.20 -3.55 5.09
C ALA A 135 2.98 -4.49 6.02
N ARG A 136 4.07 -4.02 6.59
CA ARG A 136 4.88 -4.73 7.59
C ARG A 136 5.43 -3.74 8.60
N THR A 137 5.70 -4.23 9.81
CA THR A 137 6.37 -3.45 10.84
C THR A 137 7.73 -4.06 11.14
N VAL A 138 8.77 -3.22 11.16
CA VAL A 138 10.13 -3.57 11.61
C VAL A 138 10.38 -2.93 12.97
N LEU A 139 11.03 -3.67 13.86
CA LEU A 139 11.55 -3.17 15.12
C LEU A 139 13.07 -3.19 15.02
N LEU A 140 13.69 -2.03 15.17
CA LEU A 140 15.15 -1.91 15.09
C LEU A 140 15.78 -2.20 16.44
N GLY A 141 16.77 -3.10 16.47
CA GLY A 141 17.45 -3.50 17.69
C GLY A 141 16.59 -4.42 18.58
N LYS A 142 16.73 -4.29 19.90
CA LYS A 142 16.03 -5.14 20.88
C LYS A 142 14.74 -4.44 21.35
N PRO A 143 13.55 -4.91 20.94
CA PRO A 143 12.28 -4.32 21.36
C PRO A 143 12.00 -4.61 22.85
N ASP A 144 11.27 -3.71 23.50
CA ASP A 144 10.71 -3.95 24.83
C ASP A 144 9.55 -4.96 24.77
N GLN A 145 9.16 -5.48 25.96
CA GLN A 145 8.13 -6.51 26.06
C GLN A 145 6.76 -6.03 25.56
N LEU A 146 6.41 -4.75 25.77
CA LEU A 146 5.15 -4.18 25.31
C LEU A 146 5.05 -4.22 23.78
N LYS A 147 6.13 -3.87 23.06
CA LYS A 147 6.16 -3.94 21.60
C LYS A 147 6.02 -5.37 21.09
N ILE A 148 6.69 -6.33 21.74
CA ILE A 148 6.58 -7.76 21.42
C ILE A 148 5.14 -8.25 21.57
N ASP A 149 4.51 -7.93 22.71
CA ASP A 149 3.15 -8.38 23.00
C ASP A 149 2.13 -7.73 22.06
N THR A 150 2.30 -6.43 21.75
CA THR A 150 1.49 -5.72 20.76
C THR A 150 1.60 -6.38 19.38
N MET A 151 2.81 -6.71 18.93
CA MET A 151 3.04 -7.37 17.65
C MET A 151 2.35 -8.75 17.60
N LYS A 152 2.43 -9.55 18.67
CA LYS A 152 1.74 -10.85 18.74
C LYS A 152 0.23 -10.67 18.60
N LYS A 153 -0.37 -9.70 19.31
CA LYS A 153 -1.80 -9.41 19.22
C LYS A 153 -2.22 -8.93 17.83
N THR A 154 -1.38 -8.15 17.17
CA THR A 154 -1.62 -7.71 15.79
C THR A 154 -1.62 -8.91 14.82
N ILE A 155 -0.70 -9.86 14.99
CA ILE A 155 -0.64 -11.09 14.18
C ILE A 155 -1.87 -11.95 14.43
N GLU A 156 -2.30 -12.13 15.68
CA GLU A 156 -3.53 -12.85 16.03
C GLU A 156 -4.77 -12.21 15.36
N ALA A 157 -4.87 -10.89 15.44
CA ALA A 157 -5.97 -10.14 14.81
C ALA A 157 -5.96 -10.27 13.28
N LEU A 158 -4.79 -10.18 12.64
CA LEU A 158 -4.65 -10.39 11.20
C LEU A 158 -5.09 -11.80 10.81
N GLN A 159 -4.66 -12.82 11.56
CA GLN A 159 -5.03 -14.21 11.29
C GLN A 159 -6.55 -14.42 11.41
N ALA A 160 -7.18 -13.85 12.45
CA ALA A 160 -8.63 -13.89 12.62
C ALA A 160 -9.36 -13.23 11.42
N GLY A 161 -8.85 -12.09 10.92
CA GLY A 161 -9.37 -11.45 9.71
C GLY A 161 -9.26 -12.34 8.47
N ILE A 162 -8.11 -12.97 8.25
CA ILE A 162 -7.89 -13.92 7.15
C ILE A 162 -8.86 -15.10 7.26
N ASP A 163 -8.99 -15.69 8.45
CA ASP A 163 -9.86 -16.84 8.70
C ASP A 163 -11.35 -16.49 8.51
N SER A 164 -11.72 -15.24 8.72
CA SER A 164 -13.08 -14.73 8.51
C SER A 164 -13.39 -14.38 7.05
N THR A 165 -12.36 -14.24 6.20
CA THR A 165 -12.53 -13.90 4.77
C THR A 165 -12.91 -15.14 3.97
N LYS A 166 -14.18 -15.50 4.03
CA LYS A 166 -14.75 -16.72 3.39
C LYS A 166 -16.02 -16.38 2.62
N PRO A 167 -16.33 -17.12 1.54
CA PRO A 167 -17.61 -16.98 0.87
C PRO A 167 -18.80 -17.12 1.84
N GLY A 168 -19.75 -16.22 1.75
CA GLY A 168 -20.93 -16.15 2.64
C GLY A 168 -20.78 -15.22 3.84
N ASN A 169 -19.56 -14.79 4.18
CA ASN A 169 -19.37 -13.76 5.20
C ASN A 169 -19.49 -12.37 4.57
N THR A 170 -20.02 -11.42 5.34
CA THR A 170 -20.06 -10.00 4.99
C THR A 170 -18.83 -9.28 5.56
N VAL A 171 -18.61 -8.06 5.12
CA VAL A 171 -17.51 -7.19 5.63
C VAL A 171 -17.99 -6.25 6.75
N ASP A 172 -19.23 -6.40 7.18
CA ASP A 172 -19.85 -5.61 8.26
C ASP A 172 -19.49 -6.16 9.64
#